data_1286fe267b835f01f1e56750b892e0e7
#
_entry.id   1286fe267b835f01f1e56750b892e0e7
#
_cell.length_a   1.000
_cell.length_b   1.000
_cell.length_c   1.000
_cell.angle_alpha   90.00
_cell.angle_beta   90.00
_cell.angle_gamma   90.00
#
_symmetry.space_group_name_H-M   'P 1'
#
loop_
_entity.id
_entity.type
_entity.pdbx_description
1 polymer ?
#
loop_
_entity_poly.entity_id
_entity_poly.type
_entity_poly.pdbx_seq_one_letter_code
_entity_poly.pdbx_strand_id
1 'polypeptide(L)'
;MKKALLLVDLQNDFCPGGALAVNEGDRVIDVANRAIEACLDAGVTVIASQDWHPANHGSFAVNANTKVGELGELNGWPQIWWPVHCVQGTAGADFHPALNQSAIQWIVQKGTQPEIDSYSAFFDNGHRVKTELDEWLHANHITHLTILGLATDYCVKFSVLDAIALGYHTEVLVDGCRGVNLSPDDSESALREMAQRGAILTDMTQFLTTLSSVR
;
A
#
# COMPACT_ATOMS: atom_id res chain seq x y z
N MET A 1 23.61 -4.78 1.89
CA MET A 1 22.27 -4.18 2.07
C MET A 1 21.26 -5.09 1.42
N LYS A 2 20.27 -5.58 2.17
CA LYS A 2 19.22 -6.40 1.58
C LYS A 2 17.97 -5.58 1.33
N LYS A 3 17.43 -5.67 0.11
CA LYS A 3 16.31 -4.86 -0.37
C LYS A 3 15.05 -5.72 -0.56
N ALA A 4 13.89 -5.07 -0.44
CA ALA A 4 12.62 -5.64 -0.91
C ALA A 4 11.80 -4.58 -1.66
N LEU A 5 11.01 -5.05 -2.62
CA LEU A 5 9.95 -4.30 -3.27
C LEU A 5 8.63 -4.63 -2.56
N LEU A 6 7.97 -3.61 -2.01
CA LEU A 6 6.65 -3.73 -1.40
C LEU A 6 5.58 -3.19 -2.35
N LEU A 7 4.70 -4.08 -2.79
CA LEU A 7 3.53 -3.76 -3.60
C LEU A 7 2.35 -3.52 -2.67
N VAL A 8 1.86 -2.29 -2.61
CA VAL A 8 0.78 -1.91 -1.68
C VAL A 8 -0.57 -2.03 -2.37
N ASP A 9 -1.39 -2.98 -1.92
CA ASP A 9 -2.82 -3.11 -2.21
C ASP A 9 -3.19 -3.06 -3.71
N LEU A 10 -2.48 -3.79 -4.56
CA LEU A 10 -2.74 -3.85 -6.01
C LEU A 10 -3.92 -4.78 -6.31
N GLN A 11 -5.10 -4.43 -5.79
CA GLN A 11 -6.31 -5.23 -5.75
C GLN A 11 -7.38 -4.70 -6.70
N ASN A 12 -8.29 -5.56 -7.12
CA ASN A 12 -9.35 -5.23 -8.08
C ASN A 12 -10.23 -4.05 -7.64
N ASP A 13 -10.60 -3.98 -6.35
CA ASP A 13 -11.48 -2.91 -5.86
C ASP A 13 -10.88 -1.51 -5.93
N PHE A 14 -9.54 -1.40 -5.99
CA PHE A 14 -8.84 -0.14 -6.16
C PHE A 14 -8.55 0.23 -7.62
N CYS A 15 -8.90 -0.62 -8.56
CA CYS A 15 -8.73 -0.38 -9.99
C CYS A 15 -10.05 0.02 -10.64
N PRO A 16 -10.05 0.63 -11.85
CA PRO A 16 -11.27 1.00 -12.56
C PRO A 16 -12.27 -0.16 -12.65
N GLY A 17 -13.52 0.12 -12.30
CA GLY A 17 -14.59 -0.88 -12.17
C GLY A 17 -14.72 -1.51 -10.79
N GLY A 18 -13.78 -1.30 -9.89
CA GLY A 18 -13.84 -1.74 -8.50
C GLY A 18 -14.67 -0.83 -7.61
N ALA A 19 -14.94 -1.32 -6.39
CA ALA A 19 -15.84 -0.65 -5.44
C ALA A 19 -15.28 0.67 -4.88
N LEU A 20 -13.94 0.80 -4.83
CA LEU A 20 -13.22 2.00 -4.38
C LEU A 20 -12.15 2.36 -5.42
N ALA A 21 -12.58 2.53 -6.66
CA ALA A 21 -11.70 2.73 -7.79
C ALA A 21 -10.87 4.02 -7.65
N VAL A 22 -9.56 3.85 -7.74
CA VAL A 22 -8.60 4.95 -7.86
C VAL A 22 -8.46 5.31 -9.35
N ASN A 23 -8.49 6.62 -9.65
CA ASN A 23 -8.31 7.07 -11.04
C ASN A 23 -6.98 6.58 -11.62
N GLU A 24 -7.05 5.92 -12.79
CA GLU A 24 -5.90 5.31 -13.44
C GLU A 24 -5.14 4.27 -12.57
N GLY A 25 -5.80 3.67 -11.57
CA GLY A 25 -5.18 2.69 -10.68
C GLY A 25 -4.64 1.46 -11.40
N ASP A 26 -5.26 1.05 -12.50
CA ASP A 26 -4.80 -0.05 -13.36
C ASP A 26 -3.46 0.23 -14.08
N ARG A 27 -3.12 1.49 -14.33
CA ARG A 27 -1.83 1.87 -14.93
C ARG A 27 -0.65 1.56 -14.04
N VAL A 28 -0.88 1.48 -12.74
CA VAL A 28 0.15 1.09 -11.75
C VAL A 28 0.60 -0.36 -11.96
N ILE A 29 -0.26 -1.22 -12.48
CA ILE A 29 0.04 -2.64 -12.68
C ILE A 29 1.19 -2.85 -13.66
N ASP A 30 1.23 -2.13 -14.78
CA ASP A 30 2.32 -2.22 -15.74
C ASP A 30 3.65 -1.75 -15.14
N VAL A 31 3.61 -0.66 -14.36
CA VAL A 31 4.78 -0.16 -13.63
C VAL A 31 5.26 -1.19 -12.60
N ALA A 32 4.32 -1.77 -11.85
CA ALA A 32 4.62 -2.82 -10.88
C ALA A 32 5.28 -4.03 -11.53
N ASN A 33 4.75 -4.51 -12.66
CA ASN A 33 5.33 -5.66 -13.37
C ASN A 33 6.75 -5.38 -13.87
N ARG A 34 7.03 -4.17 -14.37
CA ARG A 34 8.38 -3.77 -14.78
C ARG A 34 9.34 -3.72 -13.58
N ALA A 35 8.88 -3.20 -12.45
CA ALA A 35 9.66 -3.17 -11.21
C ALA A 35 9.92 -4.59 -10.68
N ILE A 36 8.92 -5.46 -10.74
CA ILE A 36 9.04 -6.89 -10.37
C ILE A 36 10.11 -7.59 -11.20
N GLU A 37 10.04 -7.46 -12.54
CA GLU A 37 11.02 -8.06 -13.45
C GLU A 37 12.44 -7.63 -13.11
N ALA A 38 12.65 -6.33 -12.95
CA ALA A 38 13.97 -5.79 -12.57
C ALA A 38 14.45 -6.29 -11.20
N CYS A 39 13.53 -6.42 -10.24
CA CYS A 39 13.83 -6.98 -8.92
C CYS A 39 14.23 -8.45 -8.99
N LEU A 40 13.51 -9.26 -9.75
CA LEU A 40 13.84 -10.67 -9.94
C LEU A 40 15.23 -10.84 -10.56
N ASP A 41 15.54 -10.06 -11.60
CA ASP A 41 16.86 -10.07 -12.25
C ASP A 41 17.99 -9.65 -11.31
N ALA A 42 17.71 -8.78 -10.34
CA ALA A 42 18.66 -8.31 -9.35
C ALA A 42 18.68 -9.14 -8.05
N GLY A 43 17.86 -10.16 -7.94
CA GLY A 43 17.73 -10.98 -6.71
C GLY A 43 17.08 -10.23 -5.55
N VAL A 44 16.27 -9.22 -5.83
CA VAL A 44 15.53 -8.43 -4.82
C VAL A 44 14.20 -9.12 -4.51
N THR A 45 13.92 -9.26 -3.23
CA THR A 45 12.68 -9.87 -2.73
C THR A 45 11.45 -9.02 -3.07
N VAL A 46 10.39 -9.66 -3.55
CA VAL A 46 9.10 -9.01 -3.83
C VAL A 46 8.06 -9.47 -2.82
N ILE A 47 7.42 -8.53 -2.15
CA ILE A 47 6.36 -8.75 -1.18
C ILE A 47 5.17 -7.84 -1.45
N ALA A 48 4.01 -8.18 -0.91
CA ALA A 48 2.80 -7.40 -1.12
C ALA A 48 2.00 -7.22 0.18
N SER A 49 1.28 -6.10 0.27
CA SER A 49 0.18 -5.95 1.21
C SER A 49 -1.15 -6.16 0.51
N GLN A 50 -2.14 -6.58 1.27
CA GLN A 50 -3.50 -6.83 0.81
C GLN A 50 -4.47 -6.32 1.85
N ASP A 51 -5.32 -5.37 1.48
CA ASP A 51 -6.44 -4.95 2.28
C ASP A 51 -7.44 -6.11 2.38
N TRP A 52 -7.82 -6.50 3.59
CA TRP A 52 -8.51 -7.77 3.83
C TRP A 52 -9.56 -7.63 4.91
N HIS A 53 -10.69 -7.00 4.53
CA HIS A 53 -11.73 -6.63 5.47
C HIS A 53 -12.78 -7.71 5.66
N PRO A 54 -13.25 -7.97 6.90
CA PRO A 54 -14.48 -8.72 7.09
C PRO A 54 -15.67 -7.89 6.60
N ALA A 55 -16.76 -8.55 6.21
CA ALA A 55 -17.95 -7.88 5.68
C ALA A 55 -18.58 -6.88 6.67
N ASN A 56 -18.38 -7.08 7.97
CA ASN A 56 -18.87 -6.20 9.03
C ASN A 56 -17.86 -5.12 9.45
N HIS A 57 -16.85 -4.85 8.65
CA HIS A 57 -15.84 -3.85 9.01
C HIS A 57 -16.45 -2.48 9.27
N GLY A 58 -16.05 -1.88 10.39
CA GLY A 58 -16.65 -0.64 10.87
C GLY A 58 -16.35 0.59 10.01
N SER A 59 -15.31 0.57 9.16
CA SER A 59 -14.97 1.66 8.24
C SER A 59 -15.93 1.79 7.06
N PHE A 60 -16.74 0.77 6.81
CA PHE A 60 -17.73 0.82 5.73
C PHE A 60 -18.91 1.72 6.11
N ALA A 61 -19.22 2.69 5.26
CA ALA A 61 -20.28 3.66 5.51
C ALA A 61 -21.63 2.99 5.81
N VAL A 62 -21.95 1.91 5.14
CA VAL A 62 -23.19 1.14 5.35
C VAL A 62 -23.25 0.54 6.76
N ASN A 63 -22.14 0.09 7.32
CA ASN A 63 -22.07 -0.48 8.67
C ASN A 63 -22.09 0.59 9.75
N ALA A 64 -21.67 1.82 9.43
CA ALA A 64 -21.67 2.97 10.33
C ALA A 64 -22.96 3.83 10.19
N ASN A 65 -23.89 3.43 9.31
CA ASN A 65 -25.12 4.16 9.01
C ASN A 65 -24.85 5.63 8.63
N THR A 66 -23.87 5.84 7.75
CA THR A 66 -23.41 7.17 7.29
C THR A 66 -23.17 7.15 5.79
N LYS A 67 -22.63 8.24 5.24
CA LYS A 67 -22.37 8.39 3.81
C LYS A 67 -20.90 8.20 3.50
N VAL A 68 -20.63 7.59 2.34
CA VAL A 68 -19.28 7.47 1.80
C VAL A 68 -18.62 8.84 1.65
N GLY A 69 -17.37 8.95 2.08
CA GLY A 69 -16.56 10.18 2.02
C GLY A 69 -16.74 11.13 3.19
N GLU A 70 -17.71 10.92 4.06
CA GLU A 70 -17.85 11.71 5.27
C GLU A 70 -16.76 11.34 6.29
N LEU A 71 -16.43 12.33 7.14
CA LEU A 71 -15.48 12.16 8.24
C LEU A 71 -16.24 11.84 9.53
N GLY A 72 -15.66 10.96 10.33
CA GLY A 72 -16.17 10.61 11.64
C GLY A 72 -15.13 9.93 12.50
N GLU A 73 -15.59 9.14 13.44
CA GLU A 73 -14.74 8.37 14.35
C GLU A 73 -15.20 6.92 14.42
N LEU A 74 -14.26 6.01 14.32
CA LEU A 74 -14.46 4.59 14.58
C LEU A 74 -13.70 4.23 15.87
N ASN A 75 -14.47 3.92 16.92
CA ASN A 75 -13.91 3.60 18.25
C ASN A 75 -12.90 4.63 18.77
N GLY A 76 -13.20 5.93 18.56
CA GLY A 76 -12.35 7.02 19.01
C GLY A 76 -11.21 7.39 18.07
N TRP A 77 -11.06 6.72 16.94
CA TRP A 77 -10.05 7.03 15.93
C TRP A 77 -10.67 7.75 14.75
N PRO A 78 -10.02 8.80 14.21
CA PRO A 78 -10.49 9.47 13.01
C PRO A 78 -10.69 8.48 11.87
N GLN A 79 -11.83 8.54 11.21
CA GLN A 79 -12.20 7.61 10.14
C GLN A 79 -12.88 8.35 8.99
N ILE A 80 -12.45 8.06 7.78
CA ILE A 80 -13.20 8.35 6.56
C ILE A 80 -14.08 7.14 6.27
N TRP A 81 -15.37 7.37 6.01
CA TRP A 81 -16.29 6.30 5.71
C TRP A 81 -16.19 5.87 4.26
N TRP A 82 -15.80 4.62 4.06
CA TRP A 82 -15.54 4.05 2.75
C TRP A 82 -16.73 3.24 2.22
N PRO A 83 -16.86 3.05 0.89
CA PRO A 83 -17.73 2.01 0.36
C PRO A 83 -17.23 0.64 0.82
N VAL A 84 -18.10 -0.36 0.76
CA VAL A 84 -17.69 -1.77 0.97
C VAL A 84 -16.65 -2.12 -0.09
N HIS A 85 -15.48 -2.54 0.34
CA HIS A 85 -14.36 -2.88 -0.54
C HIS A 85 -13.45 -3.93 0.09
N CYS A 86 -12.70 -4.64 -0.75
CA CYS A 86 -11.68 -5.62 -0.33
C CYS A 86 -12.19 -6.58 0.75
N VAL A 87 -13.42 -7.06 0.60
CA VAL A 87 -14.00 -8.03 1.53
C VAL A 87 -13.33 -9.38 1.34
N GLN A 88 -12.95 -9.99 2.45
CA GLN A 88 -12.27 -11.28 2.50
C GLN A 88 -12.96 -12.32 1.62
N GLY A 89 -12.19 -12.98 0.76
CA GLY A 89 -12.68 -14.06 -0.10
C GLY A 89 -13.48 -13.60 -1.32
N THR A 90 -13.58 -12.30 -1.59
CA THR A 90 -14.25 -11.77 -2.78
C THR A 90 -13.27 -11.44 -3.90
N ALA A 91 -13.75 -11.42 -5.13
CA ALA A 91 -12.94 -11.00 -6.29
C ALA A 91 -12.41 -9.56 -6.15
N GLY A 92 -13.14 -8.68 -5.45
CA GLY A 92 -12.68 -7.31 -5.19
C GLY A 92 -11.42 -7.24 -4.35
N ALA A 93 -11.24 -8.20 -3.43
CA ALA A 93 -10.06 -8.30 -2.59
C ALA A 93 -8.87 -9.00 -3.27
N ASP A 94 -9.10 -9.71 -4.38
CA ASP A 94 -8.02 -10.37 -5.12
C ASP A 94 -7.09 -9.34 -5.76
N PHE A 95 -5.82 -9.70 -5.92
CA PHE A 95 -4.89 -8.90 -6.71
C PHE A 95 -5.36 -8.79 -8.15
N HIS A 96 -5.04 -7.66 -8.79
CA HIS A 96 -5.37 -7.44 -10.19
C HIS A 96 -4.82 -8.58 -11.07
N PRO A 97 -5.63 -9.16 -11.99
CA PRO A 97 -5.23 -10.34 -12.76
C PRO A 97 -4.01 -10.14 -13.67
N ALA A 98 -3.73 -8.90 -14.09
CA ALA A 98 -2.56 -8.57 -14.89
C ALA A 98 -1.26 -8.45 -14.07
N LEU A 99 -1.34 -8.44 -12.74
CA LEU A 99 -0.16 -8.40 -11.86
C LEU A 99 0.58 -9.74 -11.93
N ASN A 100 1.91 -9.70 -12.01
CA ASN A 100 2.75 -10.89 -11.89
C ASN A 100 2.80 -11.39 -10.43
N GLN A 101 1.72 -12.05 -10.02
CA GLN A 101 1.53 -12.52 -8.65
C GLN A 101 2.50 -13.65 -8.28
N SER A 102 2.97 -14.42 -9.26
CA SER A 102 3.90 -15.54 -9.02
C SER A 102 5.26 -15.09 -8.47
N ALA A 103 5.60 -13.83 -8.65
CA ALA A 103 6.82 -13.23 -8.11
C ALA A 103 6.73 -12.88 -6.62
N ILE A 104 5.52 -12.76 -6.08
CA ILE A 104 5.30 -12.36 -4.69
C ILE A 104 5.67 -13.49 -3.75
N GLN A 105 6.68 -13.24 -2.92
CA GLN A 105 7.21 -14.26 -2.00
C GLN A 105 6.47 -14.28 -0.66
N TRP A 106 5.86 -13.17 -0.27
CA TRP A 106 5.11 -13.07 0.97
C TRP A 106 4.06 -11.96 0.91
N ILE A 107 2.93 -12.18 1.57
CA ILE A 107 1.79 -11.26 1.58
C ILE A 107 1.43 -10.96 3.03
N VAL A 108 1.28 -9.67 3.38
CA VAL A 108 0.68 -9.23 4.63
C VAL A 108 -0.77 -8.82 4.37
N GLN A 109 -1.69 -9.42 5.09
CA GLN A 109 -3.10 -9.02 5.09
C GLN A 109 -3.37 -8.05 6.22
N LYS A 110 -3.99 -6.92 5.92
CA LYS A 110 -4.26 -5.85 6.88
C LYS A 110 -5.74 -5.46 6.89
N GLY A 111 -6.13 -4.64 7.86
CA GLY A 111 -7.52 -4.20 7.97
C GLY A 111 -8.50 -5.32 8.33
N THR A 112 -8.03 -6.34 9.05
CA THR A 112 -8.80 -7.54 9.41
C THR A 112 -9.67 -7.35 10.64
N GLN A 113 -9.41 -6.33 11.45
CA GLN A 113 -10.15 -6.04 12.68
C GLN A 113 -11.31 -5.10 12.40
N PRO A 114 -12.57 -5.48 12.71
CA PRO A 114 -13.72 -4.64 12.37
C PRO A 114 -13.76 -3.31 13.12
N GLU A 115 -13.09 -3.21 14.27
CA GLU A 115 -13.15 -2.04 15.14
C GLU A 115 -12.18 -0.92 14.78
N ILE A 116 -11.24 -1.17 13.88
CA ILE A 116 -10.22 -0.20 13.47
C ILE A 116 -9.75 -0.45 12.05
N ASP A 117 -9.53 0.61 11.31
CA ASP A 117 -8.97 0.55 9.96
C ASP A 117 -7.44 0.47 9.98
N SER A 118 -6.85 0.08 8.87
CA SER A 118 -5.42 -0.15 8.73
C SER A 118 -4.96 0.32 7.34
N TYR A 119 -4.54 1.58 7.23
CA TYR A 119 -3.96 2.06 5.98
C TYR A 119 -2.55 1.54 5.79
N SER A 120 -1.71 1.65 6.82
CA SER A 120 -0.35 1.14 6.81
C SER A 120 -0.29 -0.38 6.70
N ALA A 121 0.69 -0.89 5.96
CA ALA A 121 1.02 -2.31 5.96
C ALA A 121 1.68 -2.77 7.28
N PHE A 122 2.10 -1.85 8.15
CA PHE A 122 2.80 -2.15 9.40
C PHE A 122 1.93 -2.12 10.65
N PHE A 123 0.94 -1.19 10.71
CA PHE A 123 0.11 -0.96 11.90
C PHE A 123 -1.34 -0.66 11.52
N ASP A 124 -2.24 -0.89 12.47
CA ASP A 124 -3.57 -0.28 12.43
C ASP A 124 -3.49 1.24 12.60
N ASN A 125 -4.58 1.96 12.29
CA ASN A 125 -4.59 3.43 12.32
C ASN A 125 -4.32 4.02 13.72
N GLY A 126 -4.50 3.26 14.78
CA GLY A 126 -4.21 3.66 16.15
C GLY A 126 -2.82 3.26 16.64
N HIS A 127 -2.03 2.58 15.82
CA HIS A 127 -0.74 1.99 16.21
C HIS A 127 -0.84 1.09 17.46
N ARG A 128 -2.01 0.43 17.63
CA ARG A 128 -2.24 -0.47 18.77
C ARG A 128 -1.73 -1.87 18.50
N VAL A 129 -1.87 -2.32 17.26
CA VAL A 129 -1.48 -3.67 16.85
C VAL A 129 -0.61 -3.58 15.61
N LYS A 130 0.55 -4.22 15.67
CA LYS A 130 1.42 -4.44 14.51
C LYS A 130 0.86 -5.56 13.63
N THR A 131 1.09 -5.44 12.33
CA THR A 131 1.06 -6.59 11.44
C THR A 131 2.34 -7.42 11.59
N GLU A 132 2.42 -8.53 10.91
CA GLU A 132 3.62 -9.38 10.90
C GLU A 132 4.75 -8.85 9.98
N LEU A 133 4.53 -7.72 9.27
CA LEU A 133 5.45 -7.24 8.24
C LEU A 133 6.83 -6.88 8.81
N ASP A 134 6.88 -6.11 9.88
CA ASP A 134 8.15 -5.68 10.48
C ASP A 134 8.98 -6.87 10.96
N GLU A 135 8.35 -7.82 11.63
CA GLU A 135 8.99 -9.04 12.11
C GLU A 135 9.52 -9.89 10.94
N TRP A 136 8.72 -10.04 9.88
CA TRP A 136 9.13 -10.77 8.69
C TRP A 136 10.31 -10.11 7.97
N LEU A 137 10.31 -8.79 7.85
CA LEU A 137 11.42 -8.03 7.25
C LEU A 137 12.72 -8.21 8.04
N HIS A 138 12.64 -8.12 9.37
CA HIS A 138 13.79 -8.36 10.26
C HIS A 138 14.33 -9.78 10.14
N ALA A 139 13.45 -10.78 10.16
CA ALA A 139 13.83 -12.19 10.02
C ALA A 139 14.53 -12.48 8.69
N ASN A 140 14.21 -11.70 7.65
CA ASN A 140 14.83 -11.79 6.33
C ASN A 140 16.00 -10.83 6.12
N HIS A 141 16.41 -10.08 7.16
CA HIS A 141 17.52 -9.11 7.13
C HIS A 141 17.31 -7.97 6.10
N ILE A 142 16.06 -7.62 5.79
CA ILE A 142 15.74 -6.54 4.87
C ILE A 142 15.87 -5.21 5.61
N THR A 143 16.61 -4.28 5.03
CA THR A 143 16.88 -2.95 5.58
C THR A 143 16.42 -1.82 4.66
N HIS A 144 16.13 -2.13 3.42
CA HIS A 144 15.75 -1.16 2.39
C HIS A 144 14.46 -1.59 1.72
N LEU A 145 13.53 -0.66 1.60
CA LEU A 145 12.23 -0.87 0.95
C LEU A 145 12.06 0.11 -0.21
N THR A 146 11.68 -0.42 -1.36
CA THR A 146 11.07 0.36 -2.43
C THR A 146 9.59 0.08 -2.41
N ILE A 147 8.76 1.10 -2.32
CA ILE A 147 7.31 1.01 -2.15
C ILE A 147 6.59 1.63 -3.35
N LEU A 148 5.62 0.92 -3.88
CA LEU A 148 4.67 1.40 -4.88
C LEU A 148 3.28 0.86 -4.59
N GLY A 149 2.27 1.43 -5.16
CA GLY A 149 0.91 0.87 -5.09
C GLY A 149 -0.20 1.89 -4.91
N LEU A 150 -1.27 1.45 -4.30
CA LEU A 150 -2.53 2.17 -4.16
C LEU A 150 -2.96 2.27 -2.68
N ALA A 151 -3.44 3.39 -2.24
CA ALA A 151 -3.41 4.68 -2.93
C ALA A 151 -2.32 5.56 -2.35
N THR A 152 -1.77 6.47 -3.14
CA THR A 152 -0.68 7.38 -2.75
C THR A 152 -0.94 8.07 -1.41
N ASP A 153 -2.12 8.62 -1.23
CA ASP A 153 -2.53 9.48 -0.12
C ASP A 153 -3.06 8.72 1.11
N TYR A 154 -3.15 7.40 1.04
CA TYR A 154 -3.58 6.53 2.14
C TYR A 154 -2.60 5.38 2.39
N CYS A 155 -2.85 4.20 1.85
CA CYS A 155 -2.06 3.00 2.21
C CYS A 155 -0.58 3.13 1.86
N VAL A 156 -0.23 3.77 0.75
CA VAL A 156 1.18 4.04 0.40
C VAL A 156 1.79 5.01 1.40
N LYS A 157 1.18 6.17 1.59
CA LYS A 157 1.70 7.20 2.52
C LYS A 157 1.93 6.65 3.92
N PHE A 158 0.92 6.01 4.51
CA PHE A 158 1.04 5.52 5.89
C PHE A 158 2.03 4.36 6.01
N SER A 159 2.13 3.49 4.99
CA SER A 159 3.16 2.44 4.96
C SER A 159 4.57 3.02 4.87
N VAL A 160 4.77 4.04 4.05
CA VAL A 160 6.06 4.73 3.92
C VAL A 160 6.46 5.42 5.22
N LEU A 161 5.54 6.17 5.84
CA LEU A 161 5.82 6.86 7.10
C LEU A 161 6.17 5.89 8.23
N ASP A 162 5.46 4.78 8.33
CA ASP A 162 5.75 3.75 9.34
C ASP A 162 7.07 3.03 9.04
N ALA A 163 7.38 2.74 7.78
CA ALA A 163 8.66 2.16 7.40
C ALA A 163 9.83 3.04 7.83
N ILE A 164 9.74 4.35 7.60
CA ILE A 164 10.76 5.32 8.02
C ILE A 164 10.88 5.36 9.54
N ALA A 165 9.76 5.42 10.26
CA ALA A 165 9.73 5.44 11.72
C ALA A 165 10.33 4.18 12.34
N LEU A 166 10.22 3.04 11.66
CA LEU A 166 10.82 1.76 12.06
C LEU A 166 12.31 1.63 11.67
N GLY A 167 12.85 2.61 10.94
CA GLY A 167 14.27 2.67 10.60
C GLY A 167 14.64 2.05 9.24
N TYR A 168 13.66 1.73 8.38
CA TYR A 168 13.94 1.26 7.03
C TYR A 168 14.36 2.41 6.11
N HIS A 169 15.38 2.17 5.31
CA HIS A 169 15.68 3.01 4.16
C HIS A 169 14.52 2.88 3.15
N THR A 170 13.80 3.96 2.90
CA THR A 170 12.54 3.88 2.16
C THR A 170 12.55 4.75 0.91
N GLU A 171 12.32 4.12 -0.22
CA GLU A 171 12.13 4.76 -1.51
C GLU A 171 10.67 4.59 -1.95
N VAL A 172 10.11 5.62 -2.59
CA VAL A 172 8.78 5.57 -3.20
C VAL A 172 8.93 5.67 -4.71
N LEU A 173 8.47 4.63 -5.42
CA LEU A 173 8.43 4.63 -6.88
C LEU A 173 7.16 5.36 -7.33
N VAL A 174 7.30 6.65 -7.58
CA VAL A 174 6.18 7.57 -7.82
C VAL A 174 5.34 7.19 -9.04
N ASP A 175 6.00 6.71 -10.11
CA ASP A 175 5.31 6.24 -11.33
C ASP A 175 4.34 5.08 -11.04
N GLY A 176 4.61 4.32 -10.00
CA GLY A 176 3.82 3.17 -9.55
C GLY A 176 2.77 3.51 -8.50
N CYS A 177 2.41 4.78 -8.33
CA CYS A 177 1.40 5.22 -7.37
C CYS A 177 0.30 6.05 -8.04
N ARG A 178 -0.93 5.89 -7.54
CA ARG A 178 -2.08 6.75 -7.87
C ARG A 178 -2.89 7.00 -6.60
N GLY A 179 -3.46 8.20 -6.48
CA GLY A 179 -4.16 8.63 -5.28
C GLY A 179 -5.67 8.61 -5.40
N VAL A 180 -6.35 8.51 -4.26
CA VAL A 180 -7.80 8.68 -4.15
C VAL A 180 -8.18 10.13 -4.45
N ASN A 181 -7.41 11.09 -3.91
CA ASN A 181 -7.61 12.51 -4.10
C ASN A 181 -9.03 12.97 -3.77
N LEU A 182 -9.45 12.80 -2.51
CA LEU A 182 -10.69 13.43 -2.02
C LEU A 182 -10.64 14.93 -2.22
N SER A 183 -9.46 15.52 -2.03
CA SER A 183 -9.10 16.87 -2.51
C SER A 183 -8.06 16.76 -3.62
N PRO A 184 -8.07 17.63 -4.65
CA PRO A 184 -7.22 17.49 -5.85
C PRO A 184 -5.73 17.38 -5.56
N ASP A 185 -5.24 18.00 -4.50
CA ASP A 185 -3.81 18.10 -4.16
C ASP A 185 -3.35 17.03 -3.15
N ASP A 186 -4.21 16.09 -2.77
CA ASP A 186 -3.92 15.13 -1.70
C ASP A 186 -2.71 14.23 -2.02
N SER A 187 -2.59 13.75 -3.25
CA SER A 187 -1.44 12.93 -3.65
C SER A 187 -0.13 13.72 -3.62
N GLU A 188 -0.13 14.94 -4.11
CA GLU A 188 1.06 15.81 -4.08
C GLU A 188 1.47 16.13 -2.64
N SER A 189 0.50 16.46 -1.79
CA SER A 189 0.74 16.72 -0.37
C SER A 189 1.27 15.48 0.35
N ALA A 190 0.75 14.29 0.02
CA ALA A 190 1.22 13.03 0.58
C ALA A 190 2.68 12.74 0.19
N LEU A 191 3.04 12.89 -1.08
CA LEU A 191 4.43 12.71 -1.55
C LEU A 191 5.38 13.71 -0.88
N ARG A 192 4.96 14.95 -0.74
CA ARG A 192 5.73 16.00 -0.04
C ARG A 192 5.97 15.62 1.42
N GLU A 193 4.95 15.15 2.12
CA GLU A 193 5.06 14.70 3.52
C GLU A 193 6.02 13.50 3.63
N MET A 194 5.89 12.51 2.74
CA MET A 194 6.80 11.36 2.71
C MET A 194 8.25 11.80 2.54
N ALA A 195 8.53 12.72 1.60
CA ALA A 195 9.87 13.25 1.37
C ALA A 195 10.40 14.05 2.58
N GLN A 196 9.57 14.87 3.22
CA GLN A 196 9.94 15.61 4.42
C GLN A 196 10.30 14.70 5.60
N ARG A 197 9.71 13.53 5.66
CA ARG A 197 10.00 12.52 6.69
C ARG A 197 11.20 11.64 6.37
N GLY A 198 11.76 11.75 5.16
CA GLY A 198 12.99 11.07 4.79
C GLY A 198 12.86 10.01 3.69
N ALA A 199 11.70 9.88 3.07
CA ALA A 199 11.55 9.04 1.89
C ALA A 199 12.30 9.61 0.69
N ILE A 200 12.87 8.74 -0.11
CA ILE A 200 13.45 9.10 -1.41
C ILE A 200 12.37 8.89 -2.47
N LEU A 201 11.95 9.97 -3.15
CA LEU A 201 11.05 9.86 -4.28
C LEU A 201 11.87 9.51 -5.51
N THR A 202 11.51 8.42 -6.18
CA THR A 202 12.22 7.93 -7.37
C THR A 202 11.23 7.66 -8.51
N ASP A 203 11.72 7.74 -9.73
CA ASP A 203 11.00 7.30 -10.92
C ASP A 203 11.54 5.94 -11.40
N MET A 204 10.86 5.35 -12.39
CA MET A 204 11.26 4.05 -12.94
C MET A 204 12.68 4.07 -13.53
N THR A 205 13.08 5.16 -14.17
CA THR A 205 14.41 5.28 -14.78
C THR A 205 15.51 5.26 -13.71
N GLN A 206 15.34 6.04 -12.67
CA GLN A 206 16.26 6.07 -11.53
C GLN A 206 16.29 4.74 -10.79
N PHE A 207 15.13 4.14 -10.57
CA PHE A 207 15.01 2.85 -9.91
C PHE A 207 15.79 1.76 -10.65
N LEU A 208 15.61 1.63 -11.97
CA LEU A 208 16.33 0.67 -12.80
C LEU A 208 17.83 0.92 -12.79
N THR A 209 18.26 2.17 -12.84
CA THR A 209 19.69 2.54 -12.77
C THR A 209 20.30 2.12 -11.43
N THR A 210 19.60 2.37 -10.34
CA THR A 210 20.07 2.01 -8.98
C THR A 210 20.18 0.50 -8.81
N LEU A 211 19.23 -0.27 -9.35
CA LEU A 211 19.32 -1.74 -9.29
C LEU A 211 20.50 -2.29 -10.10
N SER A 212 20.78 -1.72 -11.26
CA SER A 212 21.86 -2.16 -12.13
C SER A 212 23.26 -1.89 -11.53
N SER A 213 23.39 -0.89 -10.66
CA SER A 213 24.67 -0.51 -10.03
C SER A 213 25.05 -1.38 -8.82
N VAL A 214 24.19 -2.30 -8.40
CA VAL A 214 24.40 -3.20 -7.24
C VAL A 214 24.96 -4.57 -7.67
N ARG A 215 25.18 -4.78 -8.98
CA ARG A 215 25.79 -6.00 -9.53
C ARG A 215 27.31 -6.01 -9.44
#